data_ac75decafa715955ef7fac6fdd29254c
#
_entry.id   ac75decafa715955ef7fac6fdd29254c
#
_cell.length_a   1.000
_cell.length_b   1.000
_cell.length_c   1.000
_cell.angle_alpha   90.00
_cell.angle_beta   90.00
_cell.angle_gamma   90.00
#
_symmetry.space_group_name_H-M   'P 1'
#
loop_
_entity.id
_entity.type
_entity.pdbx_description
1 polymer ?
#
loop_
_entity_poly.entity_id
_entity_poly.type
_entity_poly.pdbx_seq_one_letter_code
_entity_poly.pdbx_strand_id
1 'polypeptide(L)' 'MDSLDKLAQLVESVREDFGKAKGGNKAAGTRVRKVMQEVKAAAQEIRQEMLESRDSEGN' A
#
# COMPACT_ATOMS: atom_id res chain seq x y z
N MET A 1 -11.70 -9.85 -2.54
CA MET A 1 -10.50 -9.12 -2.96
C MET A 1 -9.35 -9.50 -2.03
N ASP A 2 -8.21 -9.89 -2.57
CA ASP A 2 -7.11 -10.33 -1.73
C ASP A 2 -6.21 -9.14 -1.33
N SER A 3 -5.23 -9.44 -0.49
CA SER A 3 -4.35 -8.40 0.06
C SER A 3 -3.47 -7.74 -1.01
N LEU A 4 -3.10 -8.47 -2.05
CA LEU A 4 -2.30 -7.90 -3.13
C LEU A 4 -3.15 -6.94 -3.97
N ASP A 5 -4.41 -7.29 -4.25
CA ASP A 5 -5.32 -6.40 -4.95
C ASP A 5 -5.57 -5.12 -4.14
N LYS A 6 -5.70 -5.25 -2.83
CA LYS A 6 -5.87 -4.11 -1.95
C LYS A 6 -4.67 -3.16 -2.07
N LEU A 7 -3.46 -3.72 -2.04
CA LEU A 7 -2.24 -2.91 -2.19
C LEU A 7 -2.23 -2.19 -3.53
N ALA A 8 -2.57 -2.90 -4.60
CA ALA A 8 -2.59 -2.31 -5.94
C ALA A 8 -3.59 -1.15 -6.02
N GLN A 9 -4.76 -1.31 -5.40
CA GLN A 9 -5.77 -0.25 -5.37
C GLN A 9 -5.29 0.97 -4.61
N LEU A 10 -4.59 0.77 -3.50
CA LEU A 10 -4.02 1.89 -2.74
C LEU A 10 -3.02 2.66 -3.60
N VAL A 11 -2.16 1.95 -4.32
CA VAL A 11 -1.19 2.58 -5.21
C VAL A 11 -1.90 3.40 -6.29
N GLU A 12 -2.93 2.82 -6.93
CA GLU A 12 -3.68 3.53 -7.96
C GLU A 12 -4.38 4.76 -7.41
N SER A 13 -4.92 4.67 -6.19
CA SER A 13 -5.66 5.77 -5.58
C SER A 13 -4.79 7.00 -5.34
N VAL A 14 -3.48 6.86 -5.30
CA VAL A 14 -2.57 7.94 -4.94
C VAL A 14 -1.80 8.51 -6.13
N ARG A 15 -1.94 7.93 -7.33
CA ARG A 15 -1.16 8.37 -8.50
C ARG A 15 -1.35 9.84 -8.83
N GLU A 16 -2.59 10.30 -8.86
CA GLU A 16 -2.89 11.68 -9.20
C GLU A 16 -2.32 12.63 -8.13
N ASP A 17 -2.55 12.32 -6.87
CA ASP A 17 -2.02 13.14 -5.78
C ASP A 17 -0.50 13.14 -5.77
N PHE A 18 0.12 12.02 -6.12
CA PHE A 18 1.58 11.94 -6.20
C PHE A 18 2.13 12.95 -7.21
N GLY A 19 1.51 13.00 -8.40
CA GLY A 19 1.91 13.98 -9.42
C GLY A 19 1.74 15.42 -8.95
N LYS A 20 0.59 15.70 -8.31
CA LYS A 20 0.32 17.04 -7.78
C LYS A 20 1.31 17.43 -6.69
N ALA A 21 1.65 16.48 -5.81
CA ALA A 21 2.58 16.72 -4.71
C ALA A 21 3.97 17.05 -5.25
N LYS A 22 4.41 16.35 -6.28
CA LYS A 22 5.70 16.63 -6.91
C LYS A 22 5.70 18.00 -7.58
N GLY A 23 4.52 18.48 -7.99
CA GLY A 23 4.37 19.81 -8.54
C GLY A 23 4.23 20.92 -7.49
N GLY A 24 4.31 20.57 -6.21
CA GLY A 24 4.29 21.55 -5.13
C GLY A 24 3.00 21.65 -4.35
N ASN A 25 2.00 20.79 -4.63
CA ASN A 25 0.73 20.82 -3.91
C ASN A 25 0.90 20.16 -2.54
N LYS A 26 0.86 20.97 -1.47
CA LYS A 26 1.09 20.47 -0.11
C LYS A 26 -0.03 19.58 0.39
N ALA A 27 -1.28 19.89 0.05
CA ALA A 27 -2.41 19.07 0.46
C ALA A 27 -2.33 17.68 -0.17
N ALA A 28 -1.92 17.61 -1.45
CA ALA A 28 -1.73 16.35 -2.12
C ALA A 28 -0.62 15.55 -1.44
N GLY A 29 0.45 16.21 -1.03
CA GLY A 29 1.55 15.56 -0.30
C GLY A 29 1.07 14.91 0.99
N THR A 30 0.21 15.60 1.72
CA THR A 30 -0.37 15.05 2.96
C THR A 30 -1.19 13.80 2.66
N ARG A 31 -1.99 13.81 1.60
CA ARG A 31 -2.78 12.64 1.21
C ARG A 31 -1.89 11.49 0.79
N VAL A 32 -0.80 11.77 0.08
CA VAL A 32 0.17 10.74 -0.32
C VAL A 32 0.75 10.07 0.92
N ARG A 33 1.18 10.86 1.90
CA ARG A 33 1.76 10.29 3.14
C ARG A 33 0.77 9.39 3.86
N LYS A 34 -0.50 9.82 3.91
CA LYS A 34 -1.53 9.03 4.56
C LYS A 34 -1.72 7.68 3.85
N VAL A 35 -1.79 7.71 2.53
CA VAL A 35 -1.95 6.47 1.76
C VAL A 35 -0.72 5.58 1.90
N MET A 36 0.48 6.16 2.01
CA MET A 36 1.69 5.36 2.20
C MET A 36 1.67 4.61 3.53
N GLN A 37 1.04 5.16 4.57
CA GLN A 37 0.86 4.41 5.82
C GLN A 37 -0.04 3.20 5.60
N GLU A 38 -1.07 3.34 4.79
CA GLU A 38 -1.96 2.23 4.46
C GLU A 38 -1.24 1.20 3.59
N VAL A 39 -0.39 1.66 2.66
CA VAL A 39 0.43 0.78 1.83
C VAL A 39 1.37 -0.04 2.71
N LYS A 40 1.99 0.60 3.68
CA LYS A 40 2.89 -0.08 4.62
C LYS A 40 2.13 -1.18 5.37
N ALA A 41 0.94 -0.89 5.85
CA ALA A 41 0.12 -1.87 6.56
C ALA A 41 -0.29 -3.02 5.64
N ALA A 42 -0.68 -2.71 4.40
CA ALA A 42 -1.07 -3.73 3.43
C ALA A 42 0.11 -4.63 3.08
N ALA A 43 1.30 -4.04 2.92
CA ALA A 43 2.51 -4.80 2.64
C ALA A 43 2.83 -5.76 3.80
N GLN A 44 2.64 -5.30 5.03
CA GLN A 44 2.88 -6.14 6.21
C GLN A 44 1.89 -7.31 6.25
N GLU A 45 0.63 -7.07 5.90
CA GLU A 45 -0.36 -8.15 5.80
C GLU A 45 0.08 -9.23 4.81
N ILE A 46 0.59 -8.80 3.66
CA ILE A 46 1.05 -9.74 2.62
C ILE A 46 2.21 -10.58 3.14
N ARG A 47 3.16 -9.95 3.82
CA ARG A 47 4.30 -10.67 4.41
C ARG A 47 3.83 -11.68 5.42
N GLN A 48 2.85 -11.29 6.25
CA GLN A 48 2.29 -12.18 7.27
C GLN A 48 1.61 -13.38 6.62
N GLU A 49 0.86 -13.16 5.55
CA GLU A 49 0.21 -14.23 4.81
C GLU A 49 1.22 -15.22 4.25
N MET A 50 2.35 -14.70 3.75
CA MET A 50 3.39 -15.57 3.21
C MET A 50 4.03 -16.42 4.29
N LEU A 51 4.23 -15.85 5.48
CA LEU A 51 4.75 -16.61 6.61
C LEU A 51 3.80 -17.71 7.05
N GLU A 52 2.51 -17.40 7.14
CA GLU A 52 1.48 -18.37 7.50
C GLU A 52 1.39 -19.48 6.48
N SER A 53 1.48 -19.12 5.21
CA SER A 53 1.44 -20.09 4.11
C SER A 53 2.63 -21.05 4.18
N ARG A 54 3.82 -20.53 4.50
CA ARG A 54 5.01 -21.36 4.68
C ARG A 54 4.80 -22.38 5.78
N ASP A 55 4.27 -21.92 6.91
CA ASP A 55 4.02 -22.79 8.06
C ASP A 55 3.04 -23.90 7.70
N SER A 56 1.97 -23.56 6.98
CA SER A 56 0.95 -24.53 6.61
C SER A 56 1.48 -25.53 5.58
N GLU A 57 2.51 -25.18 4.84
CA GLU A 57 3.15 -26.10 3.90
C GLU A 57 4.22 -26.96 4.55
N GLY A 58 4.48 -26.75 5.83
CA GLY A 58 5.43 -27.53 6.58
C GLY A 58 6.89 -27.20 6.31
N ASN A 59 7.14 -26.05 5.76
CA ASN A 59 8.51 -25.60 5.48
C ASN A 59 9.19 -25.05 6.70
#